data_9948e64845fb698c383eb73f2f96907c
#
_entry.id   9948e64845fb698c383eb73f2f96907c
#
_cell.length_a   1.000
_cell.length_b   1.000
_cell.length_c   1.000
_cell.angle_alpha   90.00
_cell.angle_beta   90.00
_cell.angle_gamma   90.00
#
_symmetry.space_group_name_H-M   'P 1'
#
loop_
_entity.id
_entity.type
_entity.pdbx_description
1 polymer ?
#
loop_
_entity_poly.entity_id
_entity_poly.type
_entity_poly.pdbx_seq_one_letter_code
_entity_poly.pdbx_strand_id
1 'polypeptide(L)'
;MALSGSISTNGASGEGEGRYYTLSWTATQSIANNTSTISWTLSTAGGYSSWMTERTVYVDIDGERVFSKTEAVDRYRGTIATGTKTISHNSDGTRSFSVSLAAAIYYASIVCTGSQTFTLDTIARASTLSVSDGTLGTKTTLTADRKSSSFTHTLTWECGSYSGTLATKSTSTSWDFTPGLNLASVAPYGQKVYCTYTLSTYNGSTLVGTDSKSVWFAIPSSVKPSCTLSLSDSKGYASTYGGYIQGESQLSVTINATQAYGSPISRYSASANGVTYSTQTFTTSVLTKVGTNTISATVTDGRERPGSVSSNITVLAYSRPQITNLKVRRCDANGTENDRGGYGKISFHCTITPLSNKNTRACSLRYRQSGTTTWTNAPAITLSAYDQDCNPPVIQMSDAHSYEVQINLTDAFGTTSAATSISTGYCLYHIPASGKGITFGGIAEGDGFNVKMDATFGENVNMKKNLQVDGNVNGKYLTGTWLQTTATTDLGKAPPKVAVLDNSGWIYYRTLSGLRADLGIGDYVDLIYPVGSIYMSVNATNPKDLFGGTWTQIQGRFLLGMSSSYPAGSQGGEATHTLTANEMPNHTHQYIDYWTVAAASGTGRRAVKFNNSNYSPESGGLYLETNSIVPYKLESTKH
;
A
#
# COMPACT_ATOMS: atom_id res chain seq x y z
N MET A 1 23.51 -49.00 -32.34
CA MET A 1 23.29 -47.88 -33.30
C MET A 1 24.43 -48.01 -34.31
N ALA A 2 24.18 -47.86 -35.53
CA ALA A 2 25.18 -48.10 -36.58
C ALA A 2 24.96 -47.18 -37.79
N LEU A 3 26.03 -46.84 -38.48
CA LEU A 3 26.00 -46.18 -39.78
C LEU A 3 26.31 -47.15 -40.94
N SER A 4 26.34 -48.42 -40.65
CA SER A 4 26.49 -49.48 -41.66
C SER A 4 25.90 -50.78 -41.14
N GLY A 5 25.56 -51.64 -42.02
CA GLY A 5 25.08 -52.98 -41.70
C GLY A 5 24.91 -53.83 -42.92
N SER A 6 24.55 -55.06 -42.71
CA SER A 6 24.26 -55.99 -43.79
C SER A 6 23.23 -57.05 -43.35
N ILE A 7 22.50 -57.53 -44.29
CA ILE A 7 21.62 -58.68 -44.12
C ILE A 7 21.90 -59.66 -45.26
N SER A 8 21.70 -60.90 -44.97
CA SER A 8 21.79 -61.94 -46.00
C SER A 8 20.52 -62.81 -46.01
N THR A 9 20.14 -63.30 -47.15
CA THR A 9 19.07 -64.31 -47.24
C THR A 9 19.57 -65.63 -46.69
N ASN A 10 18.65 -66.44 -46.22
CA ASN A 10 18.92 -67.87 -46.02
C ASN A 10 19.28 -68.51 -47.37
N GLY A 11 20.17 -69.44 -47.33
CA GLY A 11 20.48 -70.22 -48.55
C GLY A 11 19.23 -70.95 -49.06
N ALA A 12 19.00 -70.92 -50.37
CA ALA A 12 17.90 -71.68 -50.99
C ALA A 12 18.24 -73.18 -50.95
N SER A 13 17.36 -74.00 -50.38
CA SER A 13 17.44 -75.45 -50.50
C SER A 13 16.81 -75.88 -51.82
N GLY A 14 17.56 -76.55 -52.69
CA GLY A 14 17.19 -77.03 -54.03
C GLY A 14 17.85 -76.14 -55.11
N GLU A 15 18.19 -76.75 -56.25
CA GLU A 15 18.93 -76.22 -57.41
C GLU A 15 19.85 -75.02 -57.13
N GLY A 16 21.08 -75.22 -56.82
CA GLY A 16 22.09 -74.19 -56.48
C GLY A 16 22.30 -73.97 -55.03
N GLU A 17 22.47 -75.07 -54.28
CA GLU A 17 22.82 -75.07 -52.85
C GLU A 17 23.90 -74.05 -52.51
N GLY A 18 23.60 -73.19 -51.56
CA GLY A 18 24.55 -72.24 -51.01
C GLY A 18 24.55 -70.85 -51.65
N ARG A 19 23.65 -70.55 -52.57
CA ARG A 19 23.52 -69.18 -53.06
C ARG A 19 22.77 -68.34 -52.05
N TYR A 20 23.34 -67.20 -51.74
CA TYR A 20 22.72 -66.20 -50.89
C TYR A 20 22.92 -64.80 -51.45
N TYR A 21 22.01 -63.94 -51.13
CA TYR A 21 22.03 -62.51 -51.46
C TYR A 21 22.40 -61.78 -50.21
N THR A 22 23.30 -60.82 -50.35
CA THR A 22 23.69 -59.93 -49.27
C THR A 22 23.42 -58.50 -49.66
N LEU A 23 22.69 -57.82 -48.85
CA LEU A 23 22.54 -56.37 -48.94
C LEU A 23 23.43 -55.75 -47.85
N SER A 24 24.43 -55.03 -48.27
CA SER A 24 25.19 -54.16 -47.38
C SER A 24 24.77 -52.74 -47.57
N TRP A 25 24.81 -51.96 -46.50
CA TRP A 25 24.46 -50.58 -46.53
C TRP A 25 25.36 -49.73 -45.65
N THR A 26 25.48 -48.48 -46.03
CA THR A 26 26.10 -47.42 -45.21
C THR A 26 25.17 -46.22 -45.14
N ALA A 27 25.22 -45.47 -44.07
CA ALA A 27 24.40 -44.29 -43.89
C ALA A 27 25.26 -43.04 -43.78
N THR A 28 24.86 -41.99 -44.51
CA THR A 28 25.40 -40.65 -44.33
C THR A 28 24.31 -39.77 -43.75
N GLN A 29 24.60 -39.16 -42.62
CA GLN A 29 23.65 -38.35 -41.88
C GLN A 29 23.71 -36.86 -42.24
N SER A 30 22.57 -36.23 -42.37
CA SER A 30 22.39 -34.77 -42.49
C SER A 30 21.78 -34.23 -41.20
N ILE A 31 22.57 -33.62 -40.38
CA ILE A 31 22.11 -32.96 -39.14
C ILE A 31 21.08 -31.85 -39.47
N ALA A 32 21.34 -31.06 -40.50
CA ALA A 32 20.47 -29.97 -40.92
C ALA A 32 19.06 -30.45 -41.30
N ASN A 33 19.00 -31.52 -42.12
CA ASN A 33 17.75 -32.01 -42.65
C ASN A 33 17.07 -33.06 -41.76
N ASN A 34 17.75 -33.51 -40.70
CA ASN A 34 17.30 -34.63 -39.87
C ASN A 34 17.02 -35.91 -40.69
N THR A 35 17.89 -36.20 -41.60
CA THR A 35 17.76 -37.35 -42.53
C THR A 35 19.03 -38.17 -42.57
N SER A 36 18.90 -39.46 -42.91
CA SER A 36 20.00 -40.31 -43.29
C SER A 36 19.81 -40.77 -44.72
N THR A 37 20.88 -40.68 -45.50
CA THR A 37 20.90 -41.25 -46.84
C THR A 37 21.56 -42.63 -46.73
N ILE A 38 20.80 -43.67 -46.96
CA ILE A 38 21.24 -45.07 -46.98
C ILE A 38 21.76 -45.37 -48.39
N SER A 39 23.05 -45.59 -48.50
CA SER A 39 23.67 -46.13 -49.72
C SER A 39 23.78 -47.63 -49.56
N TRP A 40 23.18 -48.34 -50.45
CA TRP A 40 23.11 -49.79 -50.37
C TRP A 40 23.72 -50.46 -51.59
N THR A 41 24.24 -51.65 -51.37
CA THR A 41 24.83 -52.53 -52.37
C THR A 41 24.26 -53.92 -52.20
N LEU A 42 23.62 -54.38 -53.22
CA LEU A 42 23.13 -55.76 -53.33
C LEU A 42 24.16 -56.58 -54.05
N SER A 43 24.57 -57.68 -53.45
CA SER A 43 25.52 -58.63 -54.01
C SER A 43 25.01 -60.05 -53.86
N THR A 44 25.55 -60.94 -54.65
CA THR A 44 25.29 -62.37 -54.54
C THR A 44 26.61 -63.15 -54.48
N ALA A 45 26.59 -64.24 -53.72
CA ALA A 45 27.70 -65.19 -53.59
C ALA A 45 27.20 -66.60 -53.37
N GLY A 46 28.08 -67.60 -53.46
CA GLY A 46 27.75 -69.00 -53.28
C GLY A 46 27.06 -69.61 -54.51
N GLY A 47 26.72 -70.88 -54.37
CA GLY A 47 25.99 -71.65 -55.39
C GLY A 47 26.84 -72.20 -56.54
N TYR A 48 26.61 -73.45 -56.89
CA TYR A 48 27.07 -74.07 -58.10
C TYR A 48 25.85 -74.48 -58.89
N SER A 49 25.52 -73.79 -60.00
CA SER A 49 24.48 -74.23 -60.90
C SER A 49 24.89 -73.88 -62.30
N SER A 50 24.72 -74.86 -63.18
CA SER A 50 24.81 -74.76 -64.64
C SER A 50 23.53 -74.25 -65.29
N TRP A 51 22.44 -74.09 -64.54
CA TRP A 51 21.14 -73.71 -65.02
C TRP A 51 20.86 -72.24 -64.85
N MET A 52 20.45 -71.62 -65.95
CA MET A 52 20.04 -70.19 -65.93
C MET A 52 18.58 -70.12 -65.47
N THR A 53 18.36 -69.90 -64.23
CA THR A 53 17.02 -69.68 -63.67
C THR A 53 16.77 -68.19 -63.47
N GLU A 54 15.74 -67.64 -64.07
CA GLU A 54 15.31 -66.28 -63.82
C GLU A 54 14.85 -66.13 -62.35
N ARG A 55 15.31 -65.10 -61.71
CA ARG A 55 14.91 -64.76 -60.35
C ARG A 55 14.57 -63.27 -60.24
N THR A 56 13.49 -63.00 -59.57
CA THR A 56 13.15 -61.63 -59.21
C THR A 56 13.70 -61.32 -57.83
N VAL A 57 14.65 -60.41 -57.77
CA VAL A 57 15.21 -59.96 -56.51
C VAL A 57 14.61 -58.62 -56.11
N TYR A 58 14.22 -58.53 -54.88
CA TYR A 58 13.61 -57.34 -54.29
C TYR A 58 14.47 -56.83 -53.14
N VAL A 59 14.58 -55.53 -53.06
CA VAL A 59 15.10 -54.83 -51.88
C VAL A 59 14.07 -53.82 -51.45
N ASP A 60 13.70 -53.95 -50.21
CA ASP A 60 12.87 -52.94 -49.55
C ASP A 60 13.67 -52.29 -48.42
N ILE A 61 13.64 -50.97 -48.38
CA ILE A 61 14.26 -50.20 -47.33
C ILE A 61 13.18 -49.26 -46.75
N ASP A 62 12.97 -49.40 -45.45
CA ASP A 62 11.97 -48.61 -44.72
C ASP A 62 10.55 -48.81 -45.23
N GLY A 63 10.23 -50.04 -45.60
CA GLY A 63 8.91 -50.45 -46.15
C GLY A 63 8.64 -50.09 -47.61
N GLU A 64 9.60 -49.43 -48.29
CA GLU A 64 9.49 -49.06 -49.71
C GLU A 64 10.40 -49.91 -50.57
N ARG A 65 9.88 -50.35 -51.69
CA ARG A 65 10.66 -51.08 -52.68
C ARG A 65 11.62 -50.16 -53.42
N VAL A 66 12.91 -50.33 -53.13
CA VAL A 66 13.99 -49.53 -53.74
C VAL A 66 14.65 -50.20 -54.94
N PHE A 67 14.43 -51.53 -55.07
CA PHE A 67 14.94 -52.29 -56.18
C PHE A 67 14.04 -53.51 -56.46
N SER A 68 13.83 -53.78 -57.72
CA SER A 68 13.18 -54.97 -58.24
C SER A 68 13.74 -55.27 -59.61
N LYS A 69 14.28 -56.47 -59.80
CA LYS A 69 14.77 -56.88 -61.10
C LYS A 69 14.63 -58.38 -61.25
N THR A 70 14.18 -58.78 -62.41
CA THR A 70 14.13 -60.17 -62.84
C THR A 70 15.26 -60.41 -63.83
N GLU A 71 16.17 -61.29 -63.44
CA GLU A 71 17.35 -61.61 -64.24
C GLU A 71 17.75 -63.06 -64.07
N ALA A 72 18.41 -63.63 -65.12
CA ALA A 72 19.14 -64.88 -65.03
C ALA A 72 20.44 -64.65 -64.29
N VAL A 73 20.51 -64.96 -62.99
CA VAL A 73 21.58 -64.54 -62.09
C VAL A 73 22.70 -65.61 -61.96
N ASP A 74 22.73 -66.62 -62.81
CA ASP A 74 23.56 -67.81 -62.60
C ASP A 74 25.06 -67.67 -62.81
N ARG A 75 25.48 -66.52 -63.36
CA ARG A 75 26.95 -66.29 -63.64
C ARG A 75 27.57 -65.16 -62.85
N TYR A 76 26.78 -64.46 -62.10
CA TYR A 76 27.33 -63.24 -61.42
C TYR A 76 27.60 -63.53 -59.93
N ARG A 77 28.86 -63.48 -59.59
CA ARG A 77 29.29 -63.26 -58.20
C ARG A 77 29.69 -61.81 -58.11
N GLY A 78 29.14 -61.10 -57.15
CA GLY A 78 29.48 -59.72 -56.97
C GLY A 78 28.26 -58.81 -56.91
N THR A 79 28.44 -57.53 -57.20
CA THR A 79 27.42 -56.51 -57.09
C THR A 79 26.34 -56.66 -58.18
N ILE A 80 25.08 -56.76 -57.79
CA ILE A 80 23.89 -56.79 -58.64
C ILE A 80 23.40 -55.38 -58.89
N ALA A 81 23.29 -54.60 -57.81
CA ALA A 81 22.78 -53.27 -57.87
C ALA A 81 23.30 -52.43 -56.71
N THR A 82 23.30 -51.17 -56.90
CA THR A 82 23.54 -50.16 -55.88
C THR A 82 22.50 -49.07 -55.97
N GLY A 83 22.22 -48.41 -54.89
CA GLY A 83 21.31 -47.29 -54.89
C GLY A 83 21.38 -46.52 -53.57
N THR A 84 20.53 -45.54 -53.50
CA THR A 84 20.39 -44.71 -52.28
C THR A 84 18.92 -44.55 -51.92
N LYS A 85 18.66 -44.43 -50.64
CA LYS A 85 17.36 -44.07 -50.09
C LYS A 85 17.54 -43.10 -48.94
N THR A 86 16.90 -41.98 -49.03
CA THR A 86 16.89 -41.03 -47.91
C THR A 86 15.69 -41.29 -47.00
N ILE A 87 15.96 -41.40 -45.71
CA ILE A 87 14.94 -41.63 -44.70
C ILE A 87 15.00 -40.49 -43.68
N SER A 88 13.83 -40.04 -43.24
CA SER A 88 13.71 -39.00 -42.23
C SER A 88 13.79 -39.61 -40.81
N HIS A 89 14.49 -38.95 -39.92
CA HIS A 89 14.47 -39.31 -38.53
C HIS A 89 13.28 -38.70 -37.78
N ASN A 90 12.97 -39.25 -36.60
CA ASN A 90 11.98 -38.71 -35.70
C ASN A 90 12.43 -37.29 -35.24
N SER A 91 11.52 -36.56 -34.64
CA SER A 91 11.81 -35.21 -34.15
C SER A 91 12.93 -35.17 -33.08
N ASP A 92 13.14 -36.26 -32.36
CA ASP A 92 14.21 -36.44 -31.38
C ASP A 92 15.55 -36.91 -32.02
N GLY A 93 15.58 -37.08 -33.33
CA GLY A 93 16.78 -37.51 -34.06
C GLY A 93 16.96 -39.03 -34.09
N THR A 94 16.15 -39.82 -33.44
CA THR A 94 16.20 -41.27 -33.46
C THR A 94 15.58 -41.81 -34.75
N ARG A 95 16.05 -42.94 -35.24
CA ARG A 95 15.42 -43.66 -36.31
C ARG A 95 15.82 -45.12 -36.31
N SER A 96 14.83 -45.96 -36.39
CA SER A 96 14.99 -47.34 -36.78
C SER A 96 14.32 -47.55 -38.15
N PHE A 97 14.89 -48.34 -38.99
CA PHE A 97 14.35 -48.66 -40.30
C PHE A 97 14.52 -50.15 -40.60
N SER A 98 13.60 -50.67 -41.34
CA SER A 98 13.64 -52.05 -41.80
C SER A 98 14.40 -52.18 -43.13
N VAL A 99 15.14 -53.21 -43.22
CA VAL A 99 15.74 -53.67 -44.48
C VAL A 99 15.24 -55.07 -44.75
N SER A 100 14.69 -55.29 -45.90
CA SER A 100 14.31 -56.62 -46.32
C SER A 100 14.83 -56.90 -47.72
N LEU A 101 15.16 -58.14 -47.87
CA LEU A 101 15.70 -58.70 -49.09
C LEU A 101 14.93 -59.98 -49.39
N ALA A 102 14.41 -60.12 -50.59
CA ALA A 102 13.76 -61.34 -51.01
C ALA A 102 14.16 -61.69 -52.46
N ALA A 103 14.28 -62.93 -52.71
CA ALA A 103 14.51 -63.46 -54.05
C ALA A 103 13.51 -64.57 -54.33
N ALA A 104 12.69 -64.39 -55.36
CA ALA A 104 11.69 -65.38 -55.85
C ALA A 104 12.23 -66.13 -57.05
N ILE A 105 12.10 -67.44 -57.03
CA ILE A 105 12.50 -68.32 -58.12
C ILE A 105 11.28 -68.62 -58.97
N TYR A 106 11.36 -68.48 -60.28
CA TYR A 106 10.22 -68.57 -61.25
C TYR A 106 9.45 -69.92 -61.26
N TYR A 107 10.13 -71.03 -60.99
CA TYR A 107 9.49 -72.34 -61.04
C TYR A 107 9.28 -73.06 -59.70
N ALA A 108 9.74 -72.56 -58.61
CA ALA A 108 9.75 -73.34 -57.38
C ALA A 108 9.11 -72.66 -56.16
N SER A 109 8.53 -71.54 -56.25
CA SER A 109 7.93 -70.79 -55.10
C SER A 109 8.85 -70.68 -53.91
N ILE A 110 10.18 -70.88 -54.09
CA ILE A 110 11.14 -70.76 -53.02
C ILE A 110 11.53 -69.27 -52.91
N VAL A 111 11.18 -68.70 -51.82
CA VAL A 111 11.54 -67.33 -51.52
C VAL A 111 12.66 -67.36 -50.54
N CYS A 112 13.84 -66.89 -50.95
CA CYS A 112 14.92 -66.61 -50.04
C CYS A 112 14.63 -65.25 -49.44
N THR A 113 14.57 -65.15 -48.14
CA THR A 113 14.28 -63.89 -47.47
C THR A 113 15.30 -63.59 -46.39
N GLY A 114 15.55 -62.36 -46.22
CA GLY A 114 16.26 -61.81 -45.09
C GLY A 114 15.64 -60.50 -44.70
N SER A 115 15.42 -60.31 -43.44
CA SER A 115 14.87 -59.04 -42.95
C SER A 115 15.47 -58.70 -41.59
N GLN A 116 15.78 -57.46 -41.39
CA GLN A 116 16.29 -56.97 -40.11
C GLN A 116 15.96 -55.50 -39.95
N THR A 117 15.68 -55.14 -38.73
CA THR A 117 15.54 -53.73 -38.35
C THR A 117 16.86 -53.25 -37.78
N PHE A 118 17.28 -52.10 -38.25
CA PHE A 118 18.50 -51.43 -37.78
C PHE A 118 18.12 -50.12 -37.12
N THR A 119 18.87 -49.76 -36.10
CA THR A 119 18.76 -48.46 -35.47
C THR A 119 20.01 -47.66 -35.81
N LEU A 120 19.77 -46.51 -36.46
CA LEU A 120 20.80 -45.56 -36.84
C LEU A 120 21.33 -44.82 -35.62
N ASP A 121 22.54 -44.29 -35.74
CA ASP A 121 23.03 -43.35 -34.77
C ASP A 121 22.07 -42.17 -34.70
N THR A 122 21.83 -41.70 -33.49
CA THR A 122 20.92 -40.59 -33.29
C THR A 122 21.50 -39.28 -33.85
N ILE A 123 20.76 -38.63 -34.70
CA ILE A 123 21.15 -37.31 -35.19
C ILE A 123 20.92 -36.30 -34.07
N ALA A 124 21.98 -35.67 -33.64
CA ALA A 124 21.87 -34.65 -32.60
C ALA A 124 20.99 -33.49 -33.07
N ARG A 125 19.96 -33.17 -32.31
CA ARG A 125 19.01 -32.11 -32.60
C ARG A 125 19.42 -30.82 -31.91
N ALA A 126 18.70 -29.74 -32.22
CA ALA A 126 18.99 -28.45 -31.61
C ALA A 126 19.04 -28.56 -30.08
N SER A 127 19.96 -27.86 -29.50
CA SER A 127 20.13 -27.77 -28.06
C SER A 127 18.92 -27.12 -27.42
N THR A 128 18.59 -27.53 -26.20
CA THR A 128 17.48 -26.94 -25.44
C THR A 128 17.99 -25.88 -24.48
N LEU A 129 17.28 -24.78 -24.40
CA LEU A 129 17.59 -23.66 -23.51
C LEU A 129 16.91 -23.86 -22.16
N SER A 130 17.60 -23.56 -21.08
CA SER A 130 17.03 -23.48 -19.75
C SER A 130 17.35 -22.11 -19.14
N VAL A 131 16.33 -21.47 -18.64
CA VAL A 131 16.40 -20.21 -17.90
C VAL A 131 15.19 -20.16 -16.97
N SER A 132 15.35 -19.54 -15.83
CA SER A 132 14.28 -19.40 -14.83
C SER A 132 13.86 -17.95 -14.68
N ASP A 133 12.68 -17.76 -14.10
CA ASP A 133 12.21 -16.45 -13.65
C ASP A 133 13.23 -15.82 -12.70
N GLY A 134 13.31 -14.51 -12.71
CA GLY A 134 14.30 -13.77 -11.95
C GLY A 134 13.82 -12.40 -11.51
N THR A 135 14.78 -11.55 -11.19
CA THR A 135 14.55 -10.14 -10.82
C THR A 135 15.47 -9.26 -11.64
N LEU A 136 14.98 -8.13 -12.13
CA LEU A 136 15.79 -7.13 -12.83
C LEU A 136 16.92 -6.63 -11.93
N GLY A 137 18.09 -6.43 -12.51
CA GLY A 137 19.29 -6.05 -11.77
C GLY A 137 20.00 -7.19 -11.06
N THR A 138 19.45 -8.40 -11.11
CA THR A 138 20.04 -9.59 -10.52
C THR A 138 20.53 -10.51 -11.63
N LYS A 139 21.70 -11.10 -11.43
CA LYS A 139 22.28 -12.06 -12.36
C LYS A 139 21.38 -13.29 -12.51
N THR A 140 21.09 -13.68 -13.72
CA THR A 140 20.47 -14.95 -14.10
C THR A 140 21.44 -15.73 -14.97
N THR A 141 21.42 -17.04 -14.84
CA THR A 141 22.24 -17.93 -15.65
C THR A 141 21.35 -18.67 -16.63
N LEU A 142 21.74 -18.60 -17.90
CA LEU A 142 21.09 -19.35 -18.98
C LEU A 142 21.98 -20.54 -19.32
N THR A 143 21.39 -21.71 -19.48
CA THR A 143 22.15 -22.91 -19.82
C THR A 143 21.56 -23.57 -21.06
N ALA A 144 22.44 -24.15 -21.85
CA ALA A 144 22.09 -24.96 -23.00
C ALA A 144 22.43 -26.44 -22.74
N ASP A 145 21.46 -27.32 -22.88
CA ASP A 145 21.72 -28.75 -22.96
C ASP A 145 22.16 -29.06 -24.39
N ARG A 146 23.48 -29.01 -24.58
CA ARG A 146 24.14 -29.17 -25.88
C ARG A 146 24.14 -30.65 -26.31
N LYS A 147 23.50 -30.94 -27.42
CA LYS A 147 23.30 -32.30 -27.93
C LYS A 147 24.49 -32.84 -28.74
N SER A 148 25.43 -31.99 -29.17
CA SER A 148 26.67 -32.39 -29.84
C SER A 148 27.81 -31.44 -29.49
N SER A 149 29.01 -31.97 -29.32
CA SER A 149 30.23 -31.18 -29.06
C SER A 149 30.58 -30.22 -30.23
N SER A 150 30.15 -30.56 -31.45
CA SER A 150 30.36 -29.72 -32.64
C SER A 150 29.44 -28.49 -32.71
N PHE A 151 28.43 -28.41 -31.86
CA PHE A 151 27.46 -27.34 -31.92
C PHE A 151 27.99 -26.06 -31.29
N THR A 152 27.68 -24.99 -31.97
CA THR A 152 27.84 -23.62 -31.47
C THR A 152 26.50 -22.94 -31.32
N HIS A 153 26.42 -21.96 -30.44
CA HIS A 153 25.19 -21.30 -30.08
C HIS A 153 25.25 -19.79 -30.31
N THR A 154 24.20 -19.27 -30.89
CA THR A 154 23.89 -17.84 -30.83
C THR A 154 22.70 -17.68 -29.88
N LEU A 155 22.89 -16.87 -28.85
CA LEU A 155 21.88 -16.61 -27.84
C LEU A 155 21.48 -15.14 -27.91
N THR A 156 20.22 -14.92 -28.21
CA THR A 156 19.62 -13.58 -28.25
C THR A 156 18.53 -13.46 -27.20
N TRP A 157 18.19 -12.24 -26.87
CA TRP A 157 17.07 -11.96 -25.99
C TRP A 157 16.30 -10.75 -26.49
N GLU A 158 15.03 -10.70 -26.13
CA GLU A 158 14.13 -9.57 -26.34
C GLU A 158 13.24 -9.37 -25.12
N CYS A 159 12.91 -8.12 -24.84
CA CYS A 159 12.04 -7.72 -23.75
C CYS A 159 11.33 -6.42 -24.15
N GLY A 160 10.10 -6.54 -24.65
CA GLY A 160 9.40 -5.44 -25.28
C GLY A 160 10.17 -4.85 -26.46
N SER A 161 10.54 -3.58 -26.38
CA SER A 161 11.35 -2.90 -27.41
C SER A 161 12.86 -3.09 -27.24
N TYR A 162 13.28 -3.75 -26.18
CA TYR A 162 14.70 -4.02 -25.92
C TYR A 162 15.09 -5.39 -26.42
N SER A 163 16.26 -5.49 -27.02
CA SER A 163 16.83 -6.75 -27.48
C SER A 163 18.35 -6.72 -27.42
N GLY A 164 18.95 -7.88 -27.50
CA GLY A 164 20.40 -7.98 -27.56
C GLY A 164 20.89 -9.38 -27.82
N THR A 165 22.20 -9.51 -28.01
CA THR A 165 22.88 -10.78 -28.23
C THR A 165 23.84 -11.04 -27.08
N LEU A 166 23.66 -12.19 -26.42
CA LEU A 166 24.51 -12.62 -25.32
C LEU A 166 25.71 -13.45 -25.81
N ALA A 167 25.53 -14.17 -26.89
CA ALA A 167 26.56 -14.97 -27.49
C ALA A 167 26.36 -15.09 -29.00
N THR A 168 27.45 -15.15 -29.77
CA THR A 168 27.44 -15.39 -31.20
C THR A 168 28.34 -16.57 -31.50
N LYS A 169 27.79 -17.64 -32.07
CA LYS A 169 28.53 -18.87 -32.46
C LYS A 169 29.45 -19.38 -31.36
N SER A 170 29.02 -19.28 -30.11
CA SER A 170 29.79 -19.67 -28.93
C SER A 170 29.73 -21.19 -28.70
N THR A 171 30.83 -21.76 -28.26
CA THR A 171 30.89 -23.13 -27.77
C THR A 171 30.49 -23.25 -26.30
N SER A 172 30.26 -22.15 -25.62
CA SER A 172 29.77 -22.15 -24.24
C SER A 172 28.38 -22.79 -24.15
N THR A 173 28.12 -23.41 -23.02
CA THR A 173 26.80 -23.96 -22.66
C THR A 173 26.16 -23.22 -21.48
N SER A 174 26.81 -22.17 -20.99
CA SER A 174 26.31 -21.36 -19.89
C SER A 174 26.68 -19.89 -20.10
N TRP A 175 25.74 -19.02 -19.83
CA TRP A 175 25.90 -17.58 -19.96
C TRP A 175 25.25 -16.87 -18.79
N ASP A 176 25.99 -16.01 -18.16
CA ASP A 176 25.46 -15.13 -17.14
C ASP A 176 24.97 -13.83 -17.77
N PHE A 177 23.79 -13.42 -17.40
CA PHE A 177 23.19 -12.16 -17.85
C PHE A 177 22.53 -11.44 -16.67
N THR A 178 22.67 -10.15 -16.63
CA THR A 178 21.99 -9.31 -15.66
C THR A 178 21.03 -8.39 -16.42
N PRO A 179 19.73 -8.72 -16.47
CA PRO A 179 18.73 -7.84 -17.11
C PRO A 179 18.70 -6.49 -16.41
N GLY A 180 18.93 -5.42 -17.16
CA GLY A 180 19.02 -4.07 -16.61
C GLY A 180 17.69 -3.56 -16.05
N LEU A 181 17.76 -2.64 -15.07
CA LEU A 181 16.56 -2.02 -14.50
C LEU A 181 15.78 -1.18 -15.52
N ASN A 182 16.43 -0.73 -16.59
CA ASN A 182 15.78 0.00 -17.70
C ASN A 182 14.65 -0.82 -18.36
N LEU A 183 14.72 -2.13 -18.33
CA LEU A 183 13.66 -3.01 -18.83
C LEU A 183 12.33 -2.83 -18.08
N ALA A 184 12.36 -2.27 -16.88
CA ALA A 184 11.14 -1.93 -16.17
C ALA A 184 10.23 -0.97 -16.95
N SER A 185 10.79 -0.20 -17.90
CA SER A 185 10.00 0.70 -18.77
C SER A 185 9.06 -0.04 -19.71
N VAL A 186 9.27 -1.32 -19.96
CA VAL A 186 8.36 -2.17 -20.75
C VAL A 186 7.03 -2.41 -20.03
N ALA A 187 7.05 -2.36 -18.70
CA ALA A 187 5.86 -2.57 -17.88
C ALA A 187 5.63 -1.38 -16.92
N PRO A 188 5.18 -0.23 -17.43
CA PRO A 188 5.02 0.99 -16.62
C PRO A 188 3.95 0.85 -15.52
N TYR A 189 3.05 -0.11 -15.63
CA TYR A 189 1.99 -0.42 -14.68
C TYR A 189 2.13 -1.82 -14.05
N GLY A 190 3.10 -2.60 -14.52
CA GLY A 190 3.28 -3.98 -14.10
C GLY A 190 4.38 -4.15 -13.05
N GLN A 191 4.29 -5.25 -12.31
CA GLN A 191 5.32 -5.64 -11.32
C GLN A 191 6.38 -6.58 -11.92
N LYS A 192 6.20 -7.01 -13.17
CA LYS A 192 7.06 -7.95 -13.88
C LYS A 192 7.18 -7.55 -15.35
N VAL A 193 8.28 -7.91 -15.96
CA VAL A 193 8.49 -7.84 -17.41
C VAL A 193 8.66 -9.25 -17.96
N TYR A 194 8.23 -9.43 -19.19
CA TYR A 194 8.29 -10.70 -19.88
C TYR A 194 9.40 -10.63 -20.92
N CYS A 195 10.40 -11.49 -20.78
CA CYS A 195 11.54 -11.52 -21.68
C CYS A 195 11.63 -12.89 -22.35
N THR A 196 11.93 -12.91 -23.62
CA THR A 196 12.12 -14.12 -24.43
C THR A 196 13.59 -14.27 -24.78
N TYR A 197 14.13 -15.42 -24.55
CA TYR A 197 15.48 -15.83 -24.94
C TYR A 197 15.40 -16.85 -26.05
N THR A 198 16.19 -16.67 -27.09
CA THR A 198 16.24 -17.59 -28.23
C THR A 198 17.64 -18.12 -28.44
N LEU A 199 17.77 -19.43 -28.29
CA LEU A 199 18.99 -20.16 -28.55
C LEU A 199 18.95 -20.72 -29.96
N SER A 200 19.78 -20.23 -30.86
CA SER A 200 20.00 -20.79 -32.20
C SER A 200 21.20 -21.74 -32.15
N THR A 201 20.98 -22.99 -32.49
CA THR A 201 22.01 -24.04 -32.52
C THR A 201 22.54 -24.21 -33.94
N TYR A 202 23.85 -24.17 -34.10
CA TYR A 202 24.52 -24.30 -35.39
C TYR A 202 25.50 -25.48 -35.38
N ASN A 203 25.58 -26.15 -36.51
CA ASN A 203 26.68 -27.08 -36.82
C ASN A 203 27.52 -26.41 -37.95
N GLY A 204 28.67 -25.84 -37.57
CA GLY A 204 29.44 -24.97 -38.45
C GLY A 204 28.62 -23.71 -38.79
N SER A 205 28.35 -23.48 -40.08
CA SER A 205 27.53 -22.39 -40.56
C SER A 205 26.03 -22.68 -40.62
N THR A 206 25.64 -23.95 -40.56
CA THR A 206 24.28 -24.40 -40.80
C THR A 206 23.46 -24.34 -39.51
N LEU A 207 22.31 -23.67 -39.58
CA LEU A 207 21.34 -23.67 -38.47
C LEU A 207 20.68 -25.05 -38.33
N VAL A 208 20.82 -25.68 -37.17
CA VAL A 208 20.17 -26.96 -36.82
C VAL A 208 18.74 -26.74 -36.33
N GLY A 209 18.54 -25.64 -35.62
CA GLY A 209 17.24 -25.26 -35.10
C GLY A 209 17.37 -24.24 -33.97
N THR A 210 16.24 -23.84 -33.45
CA THR A 210 16.12 -22.87 -32.37
C THR A 210 15.27 -23.43 -31.23
N ASP A 211 15.59 -23.00 -30.00
CA ASP A 211 14.71 -23.19 -28.84
C ASP A 211 14.55 -21.83 -28.15
N SER A 212 13.32 -21.50 -27.79
CA SER A 212 13.00 -20.23 -27.15
C SER A 212 12.35 -20.46 -25.79
N LYS A 213 12.77 -19.69 -24.82
CA LYS A 213 12.17 -19.68 -23.49
C LYS A 213 11.80 -18.27 -23.10
N SER A 214 10.62 -18.16 -22.60
CA SER A 214 10.10 -16.88 -22.09
C SER A 214 9.93 -16.98 -20.58
N VAL A 215 10.45 -15.99 -19.90
CA VAL A 215 10.47 -15.93 -18.43
C VAL A 215 10.06 -14.56 -17.92
N TRP A 216 9.63 -14.52 -16.69
CA TRP A 216 9.28 -13.30 -16.02
C TRP A 216 10.44 -12.79 -15.16
N PHE A 217 10.71 -11.51 -15.25
CA PHE A 217 11.59 -10.82 -14.31
C PHE A 217 10.78 -9.87 -13.45
N ALA A 218 10.79 -10.11 -12.15
CA ALA A 218 10.21 -9.18 -11.19
C ALA A 218 10.95 -7.85 -11.23
N ILE A 219 10.22 -6.76 -11.20
CA ILE A 219 10.79 -5.43 -11.04
C ILE A 219 11.07 -5.24 -9.54
N PRO A 220 12.32 -5.02 -9.11
CA PRO A 220 12.63 -4.91 -7.69
C PRO A 220 11.93 -3.72 -7.03
N SER A 221 11.65 -3.82 -5.75
CA SER A 221 10.96 -2.77 -4.97
C SER A 221 11.75 -1.46 -4.88
N SER A 222 13.05 -1.51 -5.15
CA SER A 222 13.91 -0.32 -5.27
C SER A 222 13.59 0.55 -6.49
N VAL A 223 12.96 -0.02 -7.52
CA VAL A 223 12.44 0.73 -8.67
C VAL A 223 11.13 1.37 -8.27
N LYS A 224 11.21 2.52 -7.70
CA LYS A 224 10.08 3.32 -7.20
C LYS A 224 10.29 4.79 -7.51
N PRO A 225 9.23 5.59 -7.60
CA PRO A 225 9.36 7.01 -7.82
C PRO A 225 10.07 7.69 -6.66
N SER A 226 10.65 8.83 -6.91
CA SER A 226 11.14 9.73 -5.88
C SER A 226 10.41 11.06 -5.93
N CYS A 227 10.44 11.81 -4.86
CA CYS A 227 9.91 13.15 -4.84
C CYS A 227 10.72 14.07 -3.93
N THR A 228 10.62 15.36 -4.22
CA THR A 228 11.13 16.43 -3.36
C THR A 228 10.01 17.43 -3.09
N LEU A 229 10.15 18.20 -2.03
CA LEU A 229 9.21 19.26 -1.66
C LEU A 229 9.82 20.62 -1.95
N SER A 230 9.08 21.45 -2.70
CA SER A 230 9.30 22.89 -2.75
C SER A 230 8.31 23.55 -1.83
N LEU A 231 8.82 24.21 -0.80
CA LEU A 231 8.04 24.84 0.26
C LEU A 231 8.26 26.36 0.21
N SER A 232 7.19 27.13 0.21
CA SER A 232 7.25 28.58 0.27
C SER A 232 6.13 29.14 1.13
N ASP A 233 6.37 30.29 1.71
CA ASP A 233 5.32 31.05 2.38
C ASP A 233 4.56 31.89 1.34
N SER A 234 3.26 31.67 1.20
CA SER A 234 2.43 32.41 0.23
C SER A 234 2.39 33.91 0.50
N LYS A 235 2.71 34.31 1.73
CA LYS A 235 2.79 35.73 2.16
C LYS A 235 4.22 36.28 2.17
N GLY A 236 5.22 35.43 1.99
CA GLY A 236 6.63 35.83 2.00
C GLY A 236 7.22 36.12 3.38
N TYR A 237 6.49 35.94 4.47
CA TYR A 237 6.94 36.26 5.82
C TYR A 237 8.14 35.41 6.26
N ALA A 238 8.21 34.17 5.84
CA ALA A 238 9.27 33.26 6.24
C ALA A 238 10.68 33.77 5.86
N SER A 239 10.81 34.46 4.72
CA SER A 239 12.08 35.07 4.30
C SER A 239 12.45 36.28 5.15
N THR A 240 11.46 37.07 5.55
CA THR A 240 11.65 38.29 6.34
C THR A 240 11.98 37.96 7.79
N TYR A 241 11.24 37.04 8.40
CA TYR A 241 11.31 36.78 9.85
C TYR A 241 12.16 35.55 10.19
N GLY A 242 12.58 34.75 9.21
CA GLY A 242 13.37 33.53 9.43
C GLY A 242 12.53 32.31 9.85
N GLY A 243 11.23 32.38 9.62
CA GLY A 243 10.27 31.32 9.89
C GLY A 243 8.85 31.74 9.54
N TYR A 244 7.96 30.79 9.43
CA TYR A 244 6.53 31.04 9.19
C TYR A 244 5.90 31.65 10.43
N ILE A 245 4.90 32.49 10.26
CA ILE A 245 4.28 33.23 11.37
C ILE A 245 2.96 32.55 11.75
N GLN A 246 2.81 32.20 13.01
CA GLN A 246 1.59 31.62 13.58
C GLN A 246 0.37 32.53 13.28
N GLY A 247 -0.70 31.94 12.73
CA GLY A 247 -1.94 32.65 12.43
C GLY A 247 -1.91 33.57 11.22
N GLU A 248 -0.73 33.81 10.61
CA GLU A 248 -0.58 34.73 9.47
C GLU A 248 -0.03 34.05 8.21
N SER A 249 0.93 33.12 8.35
CA SER A 249 1.51 32.43 7.21
C SER A 249 0.65 31.27 6.71
N GLN A 250 0.70 31.05 5.41
CA GLN A 250 0.18 29.88 4.73
C GLN A 250 1.32 29.23 3.94
N LEU A 251 1.41 27.91 4.01
CA LEU A 251 2.42 27.16 3.31
C LEU A 251 1.94 26.77 1.93
N SER A 252 2.65 27.21 0.89
CA SER A 252 2.51 26.70 -0.47
C SER A 252 3.48 25.55 -0.67
N VAL A 253 2.96 24.43 -1.12
CA VAL A 253 3.68 23.17 -1.30
C VAL A 253 3.58 22.74 -2.75
N THR A 254 4.72 22.39 -3.34
CA THR A 254 4.79 21.71 -4.63
C THR A 254 5.56 20.41 -4.46
N ILE A 255 4.98 19.31 -4.89
CA ILE A 255 5.61 18.00 -4.88
C ILE A 255 6.25 17.78 -6.25
N ASN A 256 7.59 17.80 -6.30
CA ASN A 256 8.34 17.53 -7.52
C ASN A 256 8.63 16.04 -7.58
N ALA A 257 7.87 15.32 -8.37
CA ALA A 257 7.98 13.88 -8.52
C ALA A 257 8.89 13.50 -9.69
N THR A 258 9.70 12.48 -9.49
CA THR A 258 10.53 11.88 -10.54
C THR A 258 10.08 10.43 -10.75
N GLN A 259 9.70 10.14 -11.96
CA GLN A 259 9.28 8.81 -12.39
C GLN A 259 10.46 7.83 -12.38
N ALA A 260 10.19 6.56 -12.10
CA ALA A 260 11.16 5.49 -12.24
C ALA A 260 10.85 4.64 -13.48
N TYR A 261 11.77 4.65 -14.42
CA TYR A 261 11.71 3.83 -15.63
C TYR A 261 10.32 3.85 -16.30
N GLY A 262 9.85 5.06 -16.66
CA GLY A 262 8.65 5.26 -17.46
C GLY A 262 7.30 4.95 -16.75
N SER A 263 7.33 4.59 -15.47
CA SER A 263 6.08 4.43 -14.71
C SER A 263 5.54 5.82 -14.33
N PRO A 264 4.35 6.19 -14.81
CA PRO A 264 3.78 7.50 -14.53
C PRO A 264 3.41 7.62 -13.05
N ILE A 265 3.41 8.85 -12.54
CA ILE A 265 2.85 9.11 -11.22
C ILE A 265 1.33 8.97 -11.30
N SER A 266 0.78 8.06 -10.52
CA SER A 266 -0.66 7.75 -10.46
C SER A 266 -1.36 8.55 -9.36
N ARG A 267 -0.67 8.85 -8.27
CA ARG A 267 -1.27 9.48 -7.10
C ARG A 267 -0.27 10.33 -6.31
N TYR A 268 -0.76 11.44 -5.82
CA TYR A 268 -0.10 12.29 -4.84
C TYR A 268 -0.82 12.18 -3.50
N SER A 269 -0.08 12.21 -2.41
CA SER A 269 -0.61 12.31 -1.06
C SER A 269 0.38 13.11 -0.23
N ALA A 270 -0.10 14.12 0.47
CA ALA A 270 0.74 14.90 1.36
C ALA A 270 0.02 15.20 2.67
N SER A 271 0.75 15.31 3.74
CA SER A 271 0.25 15.76 5.03
C SER A 271 0.97 17.04 5.43
N ALA A 272 0.20 18.09 5.64
CA ALA A 272 0.70 19.39 6.08
C ALA A 272 -0.35 20.07 6.96
N ASN A 273 0.08 20.71 8.04
CA ASN A 273 -0.80 21.45 8.97
C ASN A 273 -2.01 20.61 9.45
N GLY A 274 -1.79 19.29 9.68
CA GLY A 274 -2.83 18.37 10.14
C GLY A 274 -3.87 17.94 9.09
N VAL A 275 -3.69 18.35 7.83
CA VAL A 275 -4.60 18.04 6.70
C VAL A 275 -3.88 17.18 5.68
N THR A 276 -4.63 16.28 5.06
CA THR A 276 -4.13 15.46 3.94
C THR A 276 -4.60 16.06 2.61
N TYR A 277 -3.67 16.16 1.67
CA TYR A 277 -3.86 16.70 0.32
C TYR A 277 -3.55 15.61 -0.71
N SER A 278 -4.32 15.58 -1.80
CA SER A 278 -4.17 14.60 -2.89
C SER A 278 -3.71 15.22 -4.20
N THR A 279 -3.29 16.47 -4.20
CA THR A 279 -2.86 17.22 -5.37
C THR A 279 -1.35 17.40 -5.38
N GLN A 280 -0.78 17.61 -6.56
CA GLN A 280 0.64 17.91 -6.74
C GLN A 280 1.03 19.23 -6.09
N THR A 281 0.15 20.22 -6.16
CA THR A 281 0.34 21.56 -5.58
C THR A 281 -0.84 21.92 -4.71
N PHE A 282 -0.59 22.54 -3.59
CA PHE A 282 -1.63 23.02 -2.68
C PHE A 282 -1.10 24.13 -1.78
N THR A 283 -2.01 24.86 -1.18
CA THR A 283 -1.72 25.83 -0.12
C THR A 283 -2.50 25.45 1.13
N THR A 284 -1.84 25.43 2.27
CA THR A 284 -2.50 25.11 3.55
C THR A 284 -3.40 26.25 4.00
N SER A 285 -4.29 25.97 4.95
CA SER A 285 -4.83 27.02 5.82
C SER A 285 -3.70 27.69 6.60
N VAL A 286 -4.01 28.77 7.29
CA VAL A 286 -3.03 29.45 8.15
C VAL A 286 -2.41 28.48 9.16
N LEU A 287 -1.11 28.63 9.38
CA LEU A 287 -0.35 27.78 10.27
C LEU A 287 -0.55 28.20 11.72
N THR A 288 -1.10 27.32 12.53
CA THR A 288 -1.43 27.62 13.95
C THR A 288 -0.50 26.96 14.95
N LYS A 289 0.14 25.85 14.59
CA LYS A 289 1.02 25.08 15.47
C LYS A 289 2.42 25.66 15.48
N VAL A 290 2.84 26.20 16.61
CA VAL A 290 4.17 26.76 16.83
C VAL A 290 5.25 25.67 16.85
N GLY A 291 6.47 26.06 16.49
CA GLY A 291 7.64 25.19 16.48
C GLY A 291 7.82 24.43 15.19
N THR A 292 8.46 23.29 15.27
CA THR A 292 8.73 22.45 14.10
C THR A 292 7.47 21.75 13.62
N ASN A 293 7.13 21.93 12.36
CA ASN A 293 6.06 21.24 11.68
C ASN A 293 6.65 20.42 10.54
N THR A 294 6.36 19.13 10.55
CA THR A 294 6.80 18.22 9.50
C THR A 294 5.76 18.15 8.39
N ILE A 295 6.22 18.35 7.18
CA ILE A 295 5.45 18.14 5.96
C ILE A 295 5.95 16.85 5.35
N SER A 296 5.06 15.93 5.08
CA SER A 296 5.38 14.69 4.41
C SER A 296 4.61 14.57 3.09
N ALA A 297 5.24 14.01 2.10
CA ALA A 297 4.58 13.70 0.84
C ALA A 297 4.96 12.30 0.37
N THR A 298 4.02 11.66 -0.28
CA THR A 298 4.18 10.37 -0.93
C THR A 298 3.61 10.46 -2.33
N VAL A 299 4.38 10.04 -3.28
CA VAL A 299 3.94 9.86 -4.66
C VAL A 299 3.87 8.37 -4.94
N THR A 300 2.84 7.92 -5.62
CA THR A 300 2.69 6.53 -6.01
C THR A 300 2.74 6.46 -7.53
N ASP A 301 3.49 5.53 -8.07
CA ASP A 301 3.58 5.33 -9.52
C ASP A 301 2.50 4.37 -10.04
N GLY A 302 2.49 4.15 -11.35
CA GLY A 302 1.58 3.22 -12.02
C GLY A 302 1.77 1.76 -11.61
N ARG A 303 2.89 1.42 -10.95
CA ARG A 303 3.17 0.11 -10.37
C ARG A 303 2.69 -0.02 -8.91
N GLU A 304 1.96 0.96 -8.42
CA GLU A 304 1.51 1.08 -7.02
C GLU A 304 2.65 1.16 -5.99
N ARG A 305 3.81 1.68 -6.39
CA ARG A 305 4.98 1.80 -5.53
C ARG A 305 5.09 3.21 -4.96
N PRO A 306 5.23 3.36 -3.66
CA PRO A 306 5.36 4.66 -3.04
C PRO A 306 6.81 5.13 -3.00
N GLY A 307 6.99 6.42 -3.26
CA GLY A 307 8.20 7.18 -2.93
C GLY A 307 7.83 8.33 -2.01
N SER A 308 8.49 8.45 -0.88
CA SER A 308 8.13 9.43 0.15
C SER A 308 9.28 10.36 0.47
N VAL A 309 8.92 11.55 0.91
CA VAL A 309 9.83 12.59 1.40
C VAL A 309 9.20 13.31 2.57
N SER A 310 10.00 13.83 3.44
CA SER A 310 9.55 14.74 4.49
C SER A 310 10.50 15.94 4.61
N SER A 311 9.95 17.06 5.03
CA SER A 311 10.69 18.28 5.28
C SER A 311 10.08 19.00 6.49
N ASN A 312 10.88 19.77 7.17
CA ASN A 312 10.44 20.52 8.33
C ASN A 312 10.42 22.01 8.03
N ILE A 313 9.42 22.67 8.56
CA ILE A 313 9.37 24.12 8.64
C ILE A 313 9.28 24.54 10.10
N THR A 314 9.73 25.75 10.39
CA THR A 314 9.59 26.35 11.72
C THR A 314 8.53 27.42 11.69
N VAL A 315 7.54 27.29 12.57
CA VAL A 315 6.50 28.30 12.80
C VAL A 315 6.83 29.07 14.06
N LEU A 316 7.03 30.36 13.90
CA LEU A 316 7.31 31.28 14.99
C LEU A 316 6.03 31.63 15.73
N ALA A 317 6.11 31.63 17.04
CA ALA A 317 4.99 32.07 17.87
C ALA A 317 4.68 33.54 17.59
N TYR A 318 3.43 33.81 17.39
CA TYR A 318 2.94 35.16 17.18
C TYR A 318 1.56 35.36 17.83
N SER A 319 1.40 36.49 18.46
CA SER A 319 0.13 37.01 18.93
C SER A 319 -0.01 38.45 18.47
N ARG A 320 -1.23 38.88 18.17
CA ARG A 320 -1.51 40.27 17.84
C ARG A 320 -1.07 41.20 18.99
N PRO A 321 -0.72 42.45 18.67
CA PRO A 321 -0.42 43.44 19.66
C PRO A 321 -1.47 43.48 20.78
N GLN A 322 -1.00 43.62 22.03
CA GLN A 322 -1.87 43.65 23.20
C GLN A 322 -1.66 44.94 23.97
N ILE A 323 -2.78 45.55 24.36
CA ILE A 323 -2.82 46.70 25.22
C ILE A 323 -3.54 46.28 26.51
N THR A 324 -2.86 46.36 27.62
CA THR A 324 -3.42 46.02 28.93
C THR A 324 -3.25 47.19 29.90
N ASN A 325 -3.95 47.13 31.00
CA ASN A 325 -3.88 48.14 32.07
C ASN A 325 -4.09 49.60 31.62
N LEU A 326 -4.85 49.81 30.53
CA LEU A 326 -5.14 51.14 30.05
C LEU A 326 -5.96 51.90 31.08
N LYS A 327 -5.35 52.98 31.58
CA LYS A 327 -5.95 53.85 32.56
C LYS A 327 -5.76 55.31 32.13
N VAL A 328 -6.71 56.14 32.45
CA VAL A 328 -6.60 57.58 32.36
C VAL A 328 -7.07 58.18 33.69
N ARG A 329 -6.29 59.07 34.23
CA ARG A 329 -6.60 59.74 35.50
C ARG A 329 -6.45 61.24 35.34
N ARG A 330 -7.25 62.01 36.08
CA ARG A 330 -7.11 63.47 36.16
C ARG A 330 -5.79 63.77 36.87
N CYS A 331 -5.11 64.80 36.38
CA CYS A 331 -3.86 65.27 36.97
C CYS A 331 -3.61 66.75 36.70
N ASP A 332 -2.63 67.31 37.38
CA ASP A 332 -2.12 68.65 37.10
C ASP A 332 -1.13 68.61 35.90
N ALA A 333 -0.71 69.77 35.42
CA ALA A 333 0.21 69.89 34.28
C ALA A 333 1.55 69.16 34.48
N ASN A 334 1.96 68.95 35.74
CA ASN A 334 3.17 68.17 36.10
C ASN A 334 2.96 66.66 36.24
N GLY A 335 1.73 66.17 36.00
CA GLY A 335 1.35 64.77 36.09
C GLY A 335 1.04 64.26 37.49
N THR A 336 0.93 65.16 38.50
CA THR A 336 0.46 64.77 39.85
C THR A 336 -1.04 64.50 39.78
N GLU A 337 -1.48 63.34 40.28
CA GLU A 337 -2.90 62.98 40.27
C GLU A 337 -3.74 63.96 41.07
N ASN A 338 -4.75 64.48 40.43
CA ASN A 338 -5.68 65.47 40.99
C ASN A 338 -7.03 65.31 40.31
N ASP A 339 -8.06 64.92 41.04
CA ASP A 339 -9.41 64.66 40.48
C ASP A 339 -10.03 65.89 39.81
N ARG A 340 -9.55 67.09 40.15
CA ARG A 340 -9.94 68.36 39.52
C ARG A 340 -8.92 68.91 38.54
N GLY A 341 -7.93 68.10 38.20
CA GLY A 341 -6.86 68.49 37.27
C GLY A 341 -7.36 68.70 35.86
N GLY A 342 -6.85 69.72 35.18
CA GLY A 342 -7.16 70.08 33.80
C GLY A 342 -6.40 69.24 32.77
N TYR A 343 -5.79 68.15 33.18
CA TYR A 343 -5.02 67.25 32.31
C TYR A 343 -5.39 65.79 32.56
N GLY A 344 -5.13 64.94 31.55
CA GLY A 344 -5.27 63.50 31.63
C GLY A 344 -3.88 62.82 31.63
N LYS A 345 -3.60 62.04 32.66
CA LYS A 345 -2.45 61.15 32.76
C LYS A 345 -2.87 59.78 32.28
N ILE A 346 -2.26 59.32 31.18
CA ILE A 346 -2.56 58.06 30.55
C ILE A 346 -1.43 57.06 30.86
N SER A 347 -1.79 55.87 31.22
CA SER A 347 -0.82 54.77 31.42
C SER A 347 -1.43 53.49 30.84
N PHE A 348 -0.59 52.69 30.26
CA PHE A 348 -0.97 51.40 29.74
C PHE A 348 0.28 50.54 29.56
N HIS A 349 0.09 49.23 29.45
CA HIS A 349 1.14 48.32 29.11
C HIS A 349 0.92 47.78 27.69
N CYS A 350 1.98 47.71 26.90
CA CYS A 350 1.92 47.19 25.55
C CYS A 350 2.84 46.01 25.34
N THR A 351 2.34 45.02 24.66
CA THR A 351 3.11 43.84 24.25
C THR A 351 2.95 43.61 22.76
N ILE A 352 4.06 43.51 22.04
CA ILE A 352 4.15 43.15 20.64
C ILE A 352 5.11 41.96 20.51
N THR A 353 4.72 40.93 19.77
CA THR A 353 5.59 39.78 19.54
C THR A 353 6.84 40.20 18.75
N PRO A 354 8.07 40.01 19.29
CA PRO A 354 9.29 40.59 18.72
C PRO A 354 9.70 40.01 17.36
N LEU A 355 9.42 38.71 17.10
CA LEU A 355 9.86 37.99 15.91
C LEU A 355 11.35 38.21 15.61
N SER A 356 12.22 37.90 16.57
CA SER A 356 13.67 38.13 16.51
C SER A 356 14.04 39.60 16.25
N ASN A 357 13.30 40.53 16.85
CA ASN A 357 13.46 41.98 16.71
C ASN A 357 13.21 42.53 15.30
N LYS A 358 12.51 41.76 14.46
CA LYS A 358 12.20 42.18 13.10
C LYS A 358 10.77 42.71 12.95
N ASN A 359 9.90 42.52 13.93
CA ASN A 359 8.54 43.05 13.88
C ASN A 359 8.55 44.59 14.01
N THR A 360 7.60 45.24 13.36
CA THR A 360 7.43 46.68 13.47
C THR A 360 6.70 47.03 14.77
N ARG A 361 6.89 48.27 15.23
CA ARG A 361 6.29 48.78 16.45
C ARG A 361 5.82 50.20 16.21
N ALA A 362 4.52 50.42 16.28
CA ALA A 362 3.96 51.75 16.21
C ALA A 362 2.83 51.89 17.24
N CYS A 363 2.81 53.00 17.94
CA CYS A 363 1.78 53.31 18.92
C CYS A 363 1.29 54.72 18.70
N SER A 364 -0.02 54.87 18.56
CA SER A 364 -0.67 56.16 18.45
C SER A 364 -1.75 56.30 19.52
N LEU A 365 -1.90 57.52 19.98
CA LEU A 365 -2.90 57.89 20.93
C LEU A 365 -3.78 58.99 20.32
N ARG A 366 -5.07 58.87 20.49
CA ARG A 366 -6.04 59.90 20.13
C ARG A 366 -7.09 60.07 21.25
N TYR A 367 -7.63 61.25 21.32
CA TYR A 367 -8.64 61.54 22.32
C TYR A 367 -9.70 62.47 21.74
N ARG A 368 -10.88 62.45 22.33
CA ARG A 368 -11.96 63.36 22.00
C ARG A 368 -12.78 63.68 23.26
N GLN A 369 -13.47 64.77 23.21
CA GLN A 369 -14.51 65.04 24.21
C GLN A 369 -15.68 64.07 23.99
N SER A 370 -16.17 63.45 25.07
CA SER A 370 -17.27 62.51 25.02
C SER A 370 -18.50 63.13 24.37
N GLY A 371 -19.13 62.38 23.50
CA GLY A 371 -20.28 62.85 22.72
C GLY A 371 -19.95 63.63 21.42
N THR A 372 -18.65 63.88 21.16
CA THR A 372 -18.21 64.46 19.87
C THR A 372 -17.75 63.41 18.90
N THR A 373 -17.73 63.74 17.62
CA THR A 373 -17.30 62.77 16.56
C THR A 373 -15.83 62.95 16.17
N THR A 374 -15.24 64.10 16.46
CA THR A 374 -13.87 64.47 16.01
C THR A 374 -12.84 64.02 16.99
N TRP A 375 -11.89 63.20 16.52
CA TRP A 375 -10.73 62.78 17.30
C TRP A 375 -9.54 63.72 17.13
N THR A 376 -8.85 64.03 18.18
CA THR A 376 -7.59 64.75 18.19
C THR A 376 -6.46 63.77 18.40
N ASN A 377 -5.46 63.76 17.52
CA ASN A 377 -4.29 62.94 17.69
C ASN A 377 -3.31 63.58 18.70
N ALA A 378 -2.81 62.80 19.62
CA ALA A 378 -1.70 63.16 20.46
C ALA A 378 -0.35 62.88 19.74
N PRO A 379 0.77 63.44 20.23
CA PRO A 379 2.09 63.06 19.71
C PRO A 379 2.28 61.55 19.69
N ALA A 380 2.97 61.05 18.66
CA ALA A 380 3.26 59.63 18.51
C ALA A 380 4.07 59.12 19.72
N ILE A 381 3.72 57.91 20.18
CA ILE A 381 4.43 57.26 21.29
C ILE A 381 5.54 56.39 20.70
N THR A 382 6.78 56.74 21.04
CA THR A 382 7.94 55.94 20.62
C THR A 382 8.08 54.72 21.54
N LEU A 383 8.02 53.53 20.95
CA LEU A 383 8.22 52.28 21.65
C LEU A 383 9.70 51.85 21.59
N SER A 384 10.38 51.79 22.72
CA SER A 384 11.77 51.34 22.82
C SER A 384 11.90 49.84 22.93
N ALA A 385 10.91 49.17 23.47
CA ALA A 385 10.84 47.72 23.64
C ALA A 385 9.54 47.14 23.06
N TYR A 386 9.51 45.81 22.90
CA TYR A 386 8.32 45.07 22.46
C TYR A 386 7.35 44.79 23.61
N ASP A 387 7.80 44.91 24.82
CA ASP A 387 7.05 44.68 26.05
C ASP A 387 7.47 45.79 27.02
N GLN A 388 6.55 46.72 27.29
CA GLN A 388 6.88 47.87 28.13
C GLN A 388 5.64 48.59 28.65
N ASP A 389 5.82 49.29 29.76
CA ASP A 389 4.88 50.27 30.24
C ASP A 389 5.05 51.57 29.46
N CYS A 390 3.94 52.14 29.11
CA CYS A 390 3.83 53.41 28.37
C CYS A 390 3.18 54.47 29.25
N ASN A 391 3.89 55.57 29.44
CA ASN A 391 3.41 56.74 30.17
C ASN A 391 3.64 57.97 29.29
N PRO A 392 2.80 58.21 28.29
CA PRO A 392 2.95 59.38 27.42
C PRO A 392 2.81 60.69 28.21
N PRO A 393 3.25 61.81 27.65
CA PRO A 393 3.05 63.11 28.27
C PRO A 393 1.58 63.35 28.58
N VAL A 394 1.32 64.06 29.65
CA VAL A 394 -0.03 64.45 30.04
C VAL A 394 -0.69 65.28 28.94
N ILE A 395 -1.98 65.08 28.76
CA ILE A 395 -2.78 65.78 27.72
C ILE A 395 -3.73 66.75 28.39
N GLN A 396 -3.77 67.98 27.88
CA GLN A 396 -4.71 68.95 28.39
C GLN A 396 -6.16 68.45 28.09
N MET A 397 -6.94 68.30 29.14
CA MET A 397 -8.32 67.82 29.14
C MET A 397 -9.08 68.61 30.19
N SER A 398 -9.93 69.52 29.74
CA SER A 398 -10.74 70.36 30.67
C SER A 398 -11.46 69.50 31.70
N ASP A 399 -11.42 69.91 32.96
CA ASP A 399 -12.12 69.23 34.06
C ASP A 399 -13.66 69.36 33.96
N ALA A 400 -14.13 70.30 33.15
CA ALA A 400 -15.57 70.49 32.89
C ALA A 400 -16.15 69.43 31.91
N HIS A 401 -15.32 68.66 31.24
CA HIS A 401 -15.77 67.69 30.21
C HIS A 401 -15.19 66.31 30.47
N SER A 402 -15.93 65.28 30.08
CA SER A 402 -15.43 63.90 29.96
C SER A 402 -14.75 63.70 28.61
N TYR A 403 -13.78 62.81 28.56
CA TYR A 403 -13.05 62.48 27.33
C TYR A 403 -12.96 60.98 27.15
N GLU A 404 -12.98 60.58 25.91
CA GLU A 404 -12.62 59.25 25.46
C GLU A 404 -11.18 59.28 24.98
N VAL A 405 -10.42 58.25 25.36
CA VAL A 405 -9.03 58.05 24.94
C VAL A 405 -8.93 56.72 24.24
N GLN A 406 -8.30 56.71 23.10
CA GLN A 406 -8.05 55.50 22.34
C GLN A 406 -6.56 55.35 22.02
N ILE A 407 -6.05 54.16 22.30
CA ILE A 407 -4.70 53.74 21.93
C ILE A 407 -4.82 52.76 20.74
N ASN A 408 -4.00 52.95 19.72
CA ASN A 408 -3.82 52.02 18.61
C ASN A 408 -2.38 51.52 18.63
N LEU A 409 -2.21 50.27 18.83
CA LEU A 409 -0.93 49.58 18.83
C LEU A 409 -0.83 48.71 17.54
N THR A 410 0.15 49.01 16.73
CA THR A 410 0.27 48.44 15.36
C THR A 410 1.60 47.71 15.22
N ASP A 411 1.55 46.57 14.67
CA ASP A 411 2.74 45.82 14.20
C ASP A 411 2.65 45.57 12.69
N ALA A 412 3.51 44.69 12.17
CA ALA A 412 3.55 44.35 10.74
C ALA A 412 2.30 43.61 10.25
N PHE A 413 1.48 43.06 11.14
CA PHE A 413 0.36 42.18 10.82
C PHE A 413 -1.01 42.80 11.11
N GLY A 414 -1.04 43.87 11.88
CA GLY A 414 -2.28 44.55 12.18
C GLY A 414 -2.25 45.50 13.35
N THR A 415 -3.42 46.04 13.63
CA THR A 415 -3.61 47.04 14.70
C THR A 415 -4.58 46.50 15.74
N THR A 416 -4.22 46.64 16.99
CA THR A 416 -5.12 46.45 18.12
C THR A 416 -5.44 47.80 18.74
N SER A 417 -6.69 48.05 19.04
CA SER A 417 -7.16 49.27 19.63
C SER A 417 -7.76 49.02 21.02
N ALA A 418 -7.47 49.86 21.95
CA ALA A 418 -8.10 49.89 23.26
C ALA A 418 -8.57 51.31 23.59
N ALA A 419 -9.71 51.42 24.20
CA ALA A 419 -10.28 52.69 24.57
C ALA A 419 -10.70 52.72 26.03
N THR A 420 -10.60 53.86 26.63
CA THR A 420 -11.05 54.15 28.00
C THR A 420 -11.62 55.58 28.05
N SER A 421 -12.30 55.90 29.10
CA SER A 421 -12.81 57.23 29.30
C SER A 421 -12.37 57.84 30.64
N ILE A 422 -12.31 59.15 30.67
CA ILE A 422 -12.10 59.92 31.88
C ILE A 422 -13.31 60.81 32.09
N SER A 423 -13.86 60.73 33.29
CA SER A 423 -14.96 61.62 33.69
C SER A 423 -14.50 63.05 33.87
N THR A 424 -15.41 63.97 34.03
CA THR A 424 -15.15 65.30 34.56
C THR A 424 -14.48 65.26 35.91
N GLY A 425 -14.00 66.36 36.44
CA GLY A 425 -13.56 66.51 37.83
C GLY A 425 -14.63 66.00 38.80
N TYR A 426 -14.23 65.86 40.08
CA TYR A 426 -15.11 65.27 41.10
C TYR A 426 -16.56 65.75 41.01
N CYS A 427 -17.49 64.85 40.80
CA CYS A 427 -18.95 65.10 40.76
C CYS A 427 -19.63 63.99 41.56
N LEU A 428 -20.29 64.37 42.66
CA LEU A 428 -20.98 63.39 43.50
C LEU A 428 -22.16 62.74 42.73
N TYR A 429 -22.90 63.54 41.97
CA TYR A 429 -23.92 63.06 41.04
C TYR A 429 -24.05 64.05 39.89
N HIS A 430 -24.49 63.56 38.74
CA HIS A 430 -24.77 64.36 37.55
C HIS A 430 -26.05 63.89 36.90
N ILE A 431 -26.89 64.85 36.54
CA ILE A 431 -28.10 64.67 35.77
C ILE A 431 -27.77 65.17 34.36
N PRO A 432 -27.87 64.38 33.30
CA PRO A 432 -27.63 64.84 31.92
C PRO A 432 -28.69 65.87 31.50
N ALA A 433 -28.34 66.70 30.50
CA ALA A 433 -29.25 67.75 30.00
C ALA A 433 -30.59 67.21 29.49
N SER A 434 -30.65 65.94 29.12
CA SER A 434 -31.91 65.25 28.73
C SER A 434 -32.89 65.08 29.90
N GLY A 435 -32.46 65.20 31.14
CA GLY A 435 -33.20 64.90 32.35
C GLY A 435 -33.61 63.43 32.55
N LYS A 436 -33.10 62.51 31.72
CA LYS A 436 -33.52 61.10 31.71
C LYS A 436 -32.56 60.14 32.38
N GLY A 437 -31.63 60.64 33.18
CA GLY A 437 -30.67 59.82 33.89
C GLY A 437 -30.06 60.49 35.10
N ILE A 438 -29.32 59.72 35.89
CA ILE A 438 -28.48 60.19 36.99
C ILE A 438 -27.24 59.29 37.07
N THR A 439 -26.09 59.93 37.26
CA THR A 439 -24.83 59.24 37.54
C THR A 439 -24.29 59.67 38.88
N PHE A 440 -23.99 58.73 39.75
CA PHE A 440 -23.31 59.00 41.02
C PHE A 440 -21.80 58.76 40.88
N GLY A 441 -20.99 59.66 41.45
CA GLY A 441 -19.53 59.60 41.41
C GLY A 441 -18.89 60.05 40.12
N GLY A 442 -19.64 60.69 39.20
CA GLY A 442 -19.11 61.18 37.93
C GLY A 442 -20.16 61.88 37.09
N ILE A 443 -19.77 62.38 35.91
CA ILE A 443 -20.71 62.96 34.94
C ILE A 443 -21.44 61.87 34.15
N ALA A 444 -22.72 62.08 33.91
CA ALA A 444 -23.53 61.24 33.05
C ALA A 444 -23.07 61.40 31.59
N GLU A 445 -22.73 60.27 30.93
CA GLU A 445 -22.35 60.18 29.53
C GLU A 445 -23.55 59.87 28.64
N GLY A 446 -24.72 59.67 29.25
CA GLY A 446 -26.00 59.36 28.57
C GLY A 446 -27.13 59.28 29.58
N ASP A 447 -28.31 58.88 29.06
CA ASP A 447 -29.49 58.61 29.87
C ASP A 447 -29.36 57.35 30.73
N GLY A 448 -30.07 57.31 31.87
CA GLY A 448 -30.09 56.11 32.75
C GLY A 448 -29.51 56.32 34.13
N PHE A 449 -29.55 55.28 34.95
CA PHE A 449 -29.01 55.29 36.32
C PHE A 449 -27.62 54.64 36.30
N ASN A 450 -26.59 55.44 36.55
CA ASN A 450 -25.19 55.01 36.59
C ASN A 450 -24.58 55.27 37.96
N VAL A 451 -23.87 54.31 38.50
CA VAL A 451 -23.09 54.48 39.73
C VAL A 451 -21.63 54.16 39.42
N LYS A 452 -20.77 55.19 39.42
CA LYS A 452 -19.30 55.08 39.20
C LYS A 452 -18.54 54.99 40.51
N MET A 453 -19.21 54.57 41.58
CA MET A 453 -18.67 54.34 42.94
C MET A 453 -19.28 53.06 43.50
N ASP A 454 -18.74 52.57 44.59
CA ASP A 454 -19.35 51.42 45.29
C ASP A 454 -20.76 51.80 45.73
N ALA A 455 -21.73 50.92 45.44
CA ALA A 455 -23.11 51.12 45.81
C ALA A 455 -23.63 49.95 46.63
N THR A 456 -24.30 50.27 47.73
CA THR A 456 -25.04 49.28 48.52
C THR A 456 -26.51 49.59 48.45
N PHE A 457 -27.30 48.62 48.05
CA PHE A 457 -28.75 48.75 48.03
C PHE A 457 -29.31 47.96 49.23
N GLY A 458 -29.99 48.67 50.12
CA GLY A 458 -30.62 48.08 51.32
C GLY A 458 -31.89 47.28 51.06
N GLU A 459 -32.47 47.46 49.87
CA GLU A 459 -33.72 46.85 49.42
C GLU A 459 -33.57 46.20 48.04
N ASN A 460 -34.64 45.57 47.56
CA ASN A 460 -34.62 44.88 46.26
C ASN A 460 -34.38 45.83 45.09
N VAL A 461 -33.47 45.44 44.22
CA VAL A 461 -33.22 46.16 42.93
C VAL A 461 -33.93 45.40 41.81
N ASN A 462 -34.88 46.06 41.16
CA ASN A 462 -35.58 45.51 40.02
C ASN A 462 -35.00 46.12 38.69
N MET A 463 -34.27 45.30 37.95
CA MET A 463 -33.71 45.68 36.67
C MET A 463 -34.61 45.16 35.55
N LYS A 464 -35.24 46.07 34.80
CA LYS A 464 -36.16 45.74 33.70
C LYS A 464 -35.44 45.29 32.41
N LYS A 465 -34.10 45.31 32.38
CA LYS A 465 -33.25 44.87 31.27
C LYS A 465 -32.11 44.04 31.81
N ASN A 466 -30.98 44.04 31.14
CA ASN A 466 -29.82 43.19 31.48
C ASN A 466 -29.11 43.68 32.74
N LEU A 467 -28.68 42.74 33.59
CA LEU A 467 -27.68 42.98 34.62
C LEU A 467 -26.34 42.37 34.10
N GLN A 468 -25.33 43.23 33.93
CA GLN A 468 -23.96 42.80 33.69
C GLN A 468 -23.16 42.96 34.99
N VAL A 469 -22.49 41.91 35.40
CA VAL A 469 -21.65 41.93 36.58
C VAL A 469 -20.26 41.42 36.17
N ASP A 470 -19.26 42.30 36.29
CA ASP A 470 -17.88 41.95 35.94
C ASP A 470 -17.16 41.16 37.06
N GLY A 471 -17.84 40.92 38.15
CA GLY A 471 -17.35 40.17 39.32
C GLY A 471 -18.27 38.99 39.69
N ASN A 472 -18.16 38.53 40.94
CA ASN A 472 -19.00 37.47 41.43
C ASN A 472 -20.41 37.97 41.79
N VAL A 473 -21.43 37.22 41.40
CA VAL A 473 -22.79 37.38 41.91
C VAL A 473 -22.99 36.37 43.05
N ASN A 474 -23.04 36.91 44.29
CA ASN A 474 -23.33 36.09 45.48
C ASN A 474 -24.78 36.35 45.88
N GLY A 475 -25.64 35.37 45.72
CA GLY A 475 -27.07 35.45 46.07
C GLY A 475 -27.62 34.12 46.50
N LYS A 476 -28.72 34.16 47.29
CA LYS A 476 -29.43 32.93 47.68
C LYS A 476 -30.11 32.28 46.50
N TYR A 477 -30.57 33.06 45.55
CA TYR A 477 -31.21 32.60 44.32
C TYR A 477 -30.79 33.49 43.15
N LEU A 478 -30.48 32.89 42.03
CA LEU A 478 -30.29 33.55 40.74
C LEU A 478 -31.32 32.94 39.78
N THR A 479 -32.35 33.77 39.37
CA THR A 479 -33.37 33.34 38.44
C THR A 479 -33.30 34.22 37.17
N GLY A 480 -33.28 33.60 36.01
CA GLY A 480 -33.21 34.34 34.75
C GLY A 480 -33.57 33.45 33.55
N THR A 481 -33.95 34.07 32.45
CA THR A 481 -34.27 33.37 31.21
C THR A 481 -33.01 32.76 30.56
N TRP A 482 -31.85 33.32 30.85
CA TRP A 482 -30.56 32.92 30.32
C TRP A 482 -29.47 33.06 31.40
N LEU A 483 -28.66 32.04 31.56
CA LEU A 483 -27.41 32.11 32.29
C LEU A 483 -26.28 31.66 31.33
N GLN A 484 -25.52 32.64 30.84
CA GLN A 484 -24.32 32.35 30.03
C GLN A 484 -23.11 32.57 30.89
N THR A 485 -22.23 31.59 30.97
CA THR A 485 -20.95 31.70 31.65
C THR A 485 -19.81 31.62 30.62
N THR A 486 -18.90 32.55 30.72
CA THR A 486 -17.66 32.57 29.92
C THR A 486 -16.46 32.04 30.72
N ALA A 487 -16.70 31.56 31.93
CA ALA A 487 -15.65 30.98 32.75
C ALA A 487 -15.16 29.66 32.12
N THR A 488 -13.94 29.69 31.61
CA THR A 488 -13.24 28.55 31.03
C THR A 488 -12.32 27.85 32.03
N THR A 489 -12.50 28.08 33.33
CA THR A 489 -11.66 27.44 34.34
C THR A 489 -12.03 25.97 34.43
N ASP A 490 -11.19 25.14 33.85
CA ASP A 490 -11.23 23.70 34.05
C ASP A 490 -10.89 23.42 35.52
N LEU A 491 -11.86 22.93 36.28
CA LEU A 491 -11.69 22.56 37.68
C LEU A 491 -10.88 21.27 37.85
N GLY A 492 -10.28 20.72 36.77
CA GLY A 492 -9.41 19.56 36.82
C GLY A 492 -10.09 18.25 37.24
N LYS A 493 -11.38 18.30 37.49
CA LYS A 493 -12.24 17.12 37.73
C LYS A 493 -13.58 17.35 37.08
N ALA A 494 -14.04 16.40 36.30
CA ALA A 494 -15.39 16.45 35.71
C ALA A 494 -16.41 16.65 36.83
N PRO A 495 -17.22 17.72 36.82
CA PRO A 495 -18.25 17.91 37.83
C PRO A 495 -19.24 16.73 37.77
N PRO A 496 -19.62 16.18 38.88
CA PRO A 496 -20.55 15.06 38.91
C PRO A 496 -21.93 15.42 38.36
N LYS A 497 -22.18 16.71 38.10
CA LYS A 497 -23.45 17.23 37.63
C LYS A 497 -23.25 18.44 36.73
N VAL A 498 -24.10 18.58 35.72
CA VAL A 498 -24.17 19.70 34.81
C VAL A 498 -25.41 20.54 35.18
N ALA A 499 -25.25 21.86 35.20
CA ALA A 499 -26.38 22.78 35.40
C ALA A 499 -27.19 22.86 34.11
N VAL A 500 -28.47 22.60 34.19
CA VAL A 500 -29.44 22.70 33.10
C VAL A 500 -30.64 23.54 33.54
N LEU A 501 -31.29 24.21 32.60
CA LEU A 501 -32.55 24.91 32.87
C LEU A 501 -33.72 24.02 32.47
N ASP A 502 -34.80 24.08 33.26
CA ASP A 502 -36.08 23.53 32.86
C ASP A 502 -36.89 24.53 32.02
N ASN A 503 -38.02 24.11 31.51
CA ASN A 503 -38.94 24.97 30.73
C ASN A 503 -39.53 26.13 31.54
N SER A 504 -39.37 26.13 32.85
CA SER A 504 -39.81 27.19 33.76
C SER A 504 -38.70 28.20 34.08
N GLY A 505 -37.49 27.95 33.55
CA GLY A 505 -36.32 28.82 33.75
C GLY A 505 -35.53 28.51 35.01
N TRP A 506 -35.82 27.41 35.72
CA TRP A 506 -35.04 27.02 36.88
C TRP A 506 -33.80 26.24 36.50
N ILE A 507 -32.67 26.56 37.14
CA ILE A 507 -31.42 25.86 36.95
C ILE A 507 -31.40 24.62 37.84
N TYR A 508 -31.31 23.47 37.23
CA TYR A 508 -31.16 22.19 37.92
C TYR A 508 -29.80 21.55 37.58
N TYR A 509 -29.35 20.73 38.51
CA TYR A 509 -28.19 19.89 38.23
C TYR A 509 -28.64 18.58 37.61
N ARG A 510 -28.11 18.29 36.44
CA ARG A 510 -28.27 17.01 35.76
C ARG A 510 -27.00 16.19 35.88
N THR A 511 -27.12 14.91 36.09
CA THR A 511 -26.02 13.97 35.87
C THR A 511 -25.67 13.93 34.40
N LEU A 512 -24.45 13.57 34.05
CA LEU A 512 -24.04 13.43 32.63
C LEU A 512 -24.92 12.41 31.89
N SER A 513 -25.34 11.34 32.57
CA SER A 513 -26.26 10.35 31.99
C SER A 513 -27.67 10.93 31.75
N GLY A 514 -28.18 11.73 32.71
CA GLY A 514 -29.45 12.41 32.56
C GLY A 514 -29.45 13.46 31.43
N LEU A 515 -28.38 14.22 31.32
CA LEU A 515 -28.24 15.22 30.25
C LEU A 515 -28.16 14.54 28.88
N ARG A 516 -27.44 13.43 28.76
CA ARG A 516 -27.39 12.65 27.53
C ARG A 516 -28.77 12.14 27.11
N ALA A 517 -29.56 11.65 28.06
CA ALA A 517 -30.91 11.18 27.80
C ALA A 517 -31.82 12.34 27.32
N ASP A 518 -31.71 13.52 27.96
CA ASP A 518 -32.50 14.70 27.60
C ASP A 518 -32.16 15.24 26.21
N LEU A 519 -30.89 15.13 25.80
CA LEU A 519 -30.40 15.58 24.49
C LEU A 519 -30.68 14.57 23.38
N GLY A 520 -31.24 13.40 23.71
CA GLY A 520 -31.45 12.32 22.74
C GLY A 520 -30.12 11.75 22.21
N ILE A 521 -29.03 12.09 22.88
CA ILE A 521 -27.70 11.55 22.56
C ILE A 521 -27.61 10.22 23.33
N GLY A 522 -27.95 9.14 22.67
CA GLY A 522 -27.66 7.81 23.16
C GLY A 522 -26.18 7.71 23.55
N ASP A 523 -25.83 6.76 24.39
CA ASP A 523 -24.42 6.56 24.74
C ASP A 523 -23.60 6.56 23.45
N TYR A 524 -22.46 7.28 23.43
CA TYR A 524 -21.52 7.24 22.29
C TYR A 524 -21.22 5.80 21.85
N VAL A 525 -21.47 4.89 22.72
CA VAL A 525 -21.40 3.45 22.50
C VAL A 525 -22.39 3.00 21.42
N ASP A 526 -23.62 3.52 21.42
CA ASP A 526 -24.63 3.16 20.42
C ASP A 526 -24.31 3.72 19.03
N LEU A 527 -23.50 4.79 18.97
CA LEU A 527 -23.00 5.36 17.74
C LEU A 527 -21.74 4.61 17.24
N ILE A 528 -20.88 4.19 18.15
CA ILE A 528 -19.62 3.48 17.83
C ILE A 528 -19.87 1.99 17.67
N TYR A 529 -20.75 1.44 18.51
CA TYR A 529 -21.14 0.04 18.51
C TYR A 529 -22.66 -0.09 18.45
N PRO A 530 -23.30 0.16 17.31
CA PRO A 530 -24.74 -0.06 17.16
C PRO A 530 -25.08 -1.54 17.39
N VAL A 531 -26.33 -1.84 17.74
CA VAL A 531 -26.80 -3.22 17.94
C VAL A 531 -26.42 -4.09 16.74
N GLY A 532 -25.72 -5.18 16.99
CA GLY A 532 -25.15 -6.06 15.99
C GLY A 532 -23.65 -5.88 15.76
N SER A 533 -23.01 -4.85 16.34
CA SER A 533 -21.56 -4.67 16.29
C SER A 533 -20.84 -5.78 17.05
N ILE A 534 -19.63 -6.08 16.60
CA ILE A 534 -18.73 -7.03 17.25
C ILE A 534 -17.56 -6.25 17.88
N TYR A 535 -17.37 -6.40 19.16
CA TYR A 535 -16.21 -5.89 19.88
C TYR A 535 -15.18 -6.99 20.05
N MET A 536 -13.95 -6.71 19.64
CA MET A 536 -12.82 -7.63 19.76
C MET A 536 -11.75 -7.01 20.65
N SER A 537 -11.31 -7.75 21.66
CA SER A 537 -10.28 -7.31 22.57
C SER A 537 -9.47 -8.51 23.08
N VAL A 538 -8.20 -8.27 23.34
CA VAL A 538 -7.35 -9.22 24.08
C VAL A 538 -7.60 -9.15 25.60
N ASN A 539 -8.34 -8.14 26.05
CA ASN A 539 -8.75 -8.01 27.44
C ASN A 539 -10.05 -8.78 27.67
N ALA A 540 -10.07 -9.62 28.70
CA ALA A 540 -11.24 -10.45 29.05
C ALA A 540 -12.38 -9.68 29.74
N THR A 541 -12.24 -8.36 29.94
CA THR A 541 -13.29 -7.54 30.54
C THR A 541 -14.55 -7.57 29.66
N ASN A 542 -15.69 -7.86 30.25
CA ASN A 542 -16.95 -7.87 29.51
C ASN A 542 -17.25 -6.46 28.96
N PRO A 543 -17.54 -6.30 27.69
CA PRO A 543 -17.87 -5.00 27.09
C PRO A 543 -19.05 -4.30 27.80
N LYS A 544 -19.94 -5.02 28.42
CA LYS A 544 -20.99 -4.45 29.26
C LYS A 544 -20.43 -3.56 30.38
N ASP A 545 -19.30 -3.93 30.96
CA ASP A 545 -18.67 -3.17 32.06
C ASP A 545 -17.95 -1.92 31.56
N LEU A 546 -17.60 -1.91 30.26
CA LEU A 546 -16.93 -0.78 29.61
C LEU A 546 -17.93 0.18 28.96
N PHE A 547 -18.94 -0.36 28.31
CA PHE A 547 -19.82 0.38 27.42
C PHE A 547 -21.30 0.27 27.77
N GLY A 548 -21.68 -0.59 28.74
CA GLY A 548 -23.08 -0.91 29.02
C GLY A 548 -23.68 -1.83 27.95
N GLY A 549 -25.01 -1.87 27.88
CA GLY A 549 -25.72 -2.72 26.93
C GLY A 549 -25.71 -4.19 27.29
N THR A 550 -26.27 -5.00 26.41
CA THR A 550 -26.25 -6.47 26.51
C THR A 550 -25.29 -7.03 25.45
N TRP A 551 -24.28 -7.73 25.91
CA TRP A 551 -23.25 -8.28 25.06
C TRP A 551 -23.20 -9.79 25.20
N THR A 552 -23.28 -10.49 24.08
CA THR A 552 -23.15 -11.94 24.07
C THR A 552 -21.76 -12.29 23.57
N GLN A 553 -21.02 -13.05 24.36
CA GLN A 553 -19.70 -13.50 23.99
C GLN A 553 -19.76 -14.53 22.87
N ILE A 554 -19.02 -14.28 21.81
CA ILE A 554 -18.85 -15.23 20.71
C ILE A 554 -17.77 -16.22 21.12
N GLN A 555 -18.14 -17.44 21.44
CA GLN A 555 -17.24 -18.49 21.92
C GLN A 555 -17.15 -19.63 20.91
N GLY A 556 -15.95 -20.18 20.75
CA GLY A 556 -15.72 -21.38 19.94
C GLY A 556 -16.01 -21.19 18.44
N ARG A 557 -15.92 -19.94 17.93
CA ARG A 557 -16.22 -19.59 16.53
C ARG A 557 -15.19 -18.65 15.96
N PHE A 558 -14.96 -18.76 14.67
CA PHE A 558 -14.23 -17.76 13.90
C PHE A 558 -15.21 -16.75 13.32
N LEU A 559 -14.77 -15.50 13.21
CA LEU A 559 -15.52 -14.48 12.48
C LEU A 559 -15.22 -14.60 11.00
N LEU A 560 -16.25 -14.80 10.21
CA LEU A 560 -16.18 -14.85 8.76
C LEU A 560 -16.83 -13.60 8.18
N GLY A 561 -16.16 -12.94 7.23
CA GLY A 561 -16.73 -11.81 6.50
C GLY A 561 -17.99 -12.25 5.74
N MET A 562 -19.00 -11.39 5.70
CA MET A 562 -20.26 -11.70 5.00
C MET A 562 -20.04 -11.85 3.50
N SER A 563 -20.80 -12.74 2.89
CA SER A 563 -20.90 -12.91 1.45
C SER A 563 -22.33 -13.31 1.08
N SER A 564 -22.61 -13.44 -0.22
CA SER A 564 -23.91 -13.96 -0.66
C SER A 564 -24.24 -15.34 -0.12
N SER A 565 -23.22 -16.18 0.11
CA SER A 565 -23.35 -17.51 0.69
C SER A 565 -23.39 -17.53 2.22
N TYR A 566 -22.92 -16.46 2.84
CA TYR A 566 -22.87 -16.30 4.30
C TYR A 566 -23.37 -14.90 4.68
N PRO A 567 -24.69 -14.69 4.74
CA PRO A 567 -25.25 -13.38 5.08
C PRO A 567 -24.92 -12.98 6.52
N ALA A 568 -25.00 -11.69 6.79
CA ALA A 568 -24.71 -11.16 8.13
C ALA A 568 -25.56 -11.83 9.22
N GLY A 569 -24.91 -12.25 10.30
CA GLY A 569 -25.55 -12.94 11.42
C GLY A 569 -25.74 -14.45 11.22
N SER A 570 -25.42 -15.00 10.05
CA SER A 570 -25.45 -16.44 9.84
C SER A 570 -24.42 -17.15 10.74
N GLN A 571 -24.75 -18.33 11.14
CA GLN A 571 -23.90 -19.19 11.98
C GLN A 571 -23.76 -20.54 11.29
N GLY A 572 -22.58 -21.07 11.26
CA GLY A 572 -22.30 -22.34 10.64
C GLY A 572 -20.92 -22.86 11.00
N GLY A 573 -20.56 -23.94 10.37
CA GLY A 573 -19.32 -24.64 10.63
C GLY A 573 -19.43 -25.61 11.81
N GLU A 574 -18.43 -26.38 11.99
CA GLU A 574 -18.30 -27.38 13.06
C GLU A 574 -16.96 -27.22 13.75
N ALA A 575 -16.94 -27.44 15.06
CA ALA A 575 -15.72 -27.36 15.87
C ALA A 575 -14.84 -28.60 15.70
N THR A 576 -15.44 -29.69 15.34
CA THR A 576 -14.76 -30.96 15.08
C THR A 576 -15.40 -31.59 13.86
N HIS A 577 -14.59 -31.95 12.90
CA HIS A 577 -15.03 -32.64 11.70
C HIS A 577 -14.51 -34.09 11.74
N THR A 578 -15.43 -35.02 11.64
CA THR A 578 -15.05 -36.42 11.43
C THR A 578 -15.05 -36.68 9.93
N LEU A 579 -13.88 -36.94 9.40
CA LEU A 579 -13.72 -37.23 7.98
C LEU A 579 -14.62 -38.42 7.57
N THR A 580 -15.41 -38.23 6.56
CA THR A 580 -16.17 -39.31 5.94
C THR A 580 -15.28 -40.08 4.95
N ALA A 581 -15.69 -41.28 4.59
CA ALA A 581 -14.93 -42.10 3.64
C ALA A 581 -14.71 -41.42 2.27
N ASN A 582 -15.57 -40.49 1.89
CA ASN A 582 -15.47 -39.76 0.62
C ASN A 582 -14.51 -38.56 0.67
N GLU A 583 -14.13 -38.12 1.86
CA GLU A 583 -13.22 -36.98 2.08
C GLU A 583 -11.78 -37.43 2.33
N MET A 584 -11.55 -38.70 2.44
CA MET A 584 -10.21 -39.26 2.58
C MET A 584 -9.67 -39.71 1.21
N PRO A 585 -8.42 -39.41 0.92
CA PRO A 585 -7.76 -40.00 -0.24
C PRO A 585 -7.77 -41.53 -0.13
N ASN A 586 -7.94 -42.21 -1.26
CA ASN A 586 -7.84 -43.67 -1.28
C ASN A 586 -6.48 -44.10 -0.73
N HIS A 587 -6.49 -44.83 0.36
CA HIS A 587 -5.29 -45.39 0.97
C HIS A 587 -5.59 -46.80 1.45
N THR A 588 -4.55 -47.59 1.48
CA THR A 588 -4.61 -48.99 1.91
C THR A 588 -3.79 -49.17 3.18
N HIS A 589 -4.37 -49.85 4.14
CA HIS A 589 -3.62 -50.30 5.31
C HIS A 589 -3.17 -51.73 5.11
N GLN A 590 -1.88 -51.99 5.31
CA GLN A 590 -1.40 -53.33 5.50
C GLN A 590 -1.36 -53.59 7.00
N TYR A 591 -2.05 -54.59 7.44
CA TYR A 591 -1.90 -55.07 8.80
C TYR A 591 -1.33 -56.49 8.76
N ILE A 592 -0.44 -56.79 9.68
CA ILE A 592 0.16 -58.09 9.85
C ILE A 592 -0.61 -58.78 10.95
N ASP A 593 -1.29 -59.85 10.57
CA ASP A 593 -2.01 -60.68 11.55
C ASP A 593 -1.02 -61.71 12.11
N TYR A 594 -0.74 -61.57 13.39
CA TYR A 594 0.12 -62.57 14.08
C TYR A 594 -0.72 -63.67 14.68
N TRP A 595 -0.71 -64.80 14.05
CA TRP A 595 -1.24 -66.02 14.65
C TRP A 595 -0.30 -66.57 15.70
N THR A 596 -0.62 -66.47 16.96
CA THR A 596 0.05 -67.23 17.97
C THR A 596 -0.66 -68.57 18.11
N VAL A 597 -0.05 -69.64 17.66
CA VAL A 597 -0.52 -71.01 17.96
C VAL A 597 -0.06 -71.33 19.37
N ALA A 598 -1.01 -71.27 20.31
CA ALA A 598 -0.74 -71.77 21.65
C ALA A 598 -0.74 -73.31 21.60
N ALA A 599 0.38 -73.90 21.98
CA ALA A 599 0.48 -75.34 22.16
C ALA A 599 -0.47 -75.82 23.27
N ALA A 600 -1.22 -76.85 22.96
CA ALA A 600 -2.22 -77.43 23.84
C ALA A 600 -1.60 -78.04 25.06
N SER A 601 -1.93 -77.57 26.23
CA SER A 601 -2.13 -78.41 27.41
C SER A 601 -3.05 -77.70 28.40
N GLY A 602 -4.27 -78.19 28.58
CA GLY A 602 -5.07 -77.98 29.78
C GLY A 602 -6.13 -76.87 29.69
N THR A 603 -7.31 -77.32 29.42
CA THR A 603 -8.62 -76.82 29.91
C THR A 603 -8.78 -75.31 30.06
N GLY A 604 -9.43 -74.72 29.06
CA GLY A 604 -10.00 -73.38 29.21
C GLY A 604 -10.11 -72.61 27.90
N ARG A 605 -11.04 -73.00 27.03
CA ARG A 605 -11.41 -72.19 25.86
C ARG A 605 -12.01 -70.88 26.33
N ARG A 606 -11.31 -69.78 26.20
CA ARG A 606 -11.92 -68.48 26.13
C ARG A 606 -12.11 -68.09 24.65
N ALA A 607 -13.34 -68.09 24.22
CA ALA A 607 -13.70 -67.49 22.98
C ALA A 607 -13.49 -65.97 23.12
N VAL A 608 -12.57 -65.44 22.38
CA VAL A 608 -12.49 -63.97 22.22
C VAL A 608 -13.55 -63.59 21.20
N LYS A 609 -14.62 -63.02 21.68
CA LYS A 609 -15.65 -62.42 20.84
C LYS A 609 -15.09 -61.10 20.32
N PHE A 610 -14.75 -61.02 19.05
CA PHE A 610 -14.48 -59.74 18.42
C PHE A 610 -15.80 -59.01 18.30
N ASN A 611 -16.02 -58.04 19.16
CA ASN A 611 -17.01 -57.01 18.90
C ASN A 611 -16.46 -56.12 17.82
N ASN A 612 -17.13 -56.12 16.69
CA ASN A 612 -16.96 -55.12 15.65
C ASN A 612 -17.54 -53.80 16.14
N SER A 613 -16.89 -53.13 17.08
CA SER A 613 -17.28 -51.82 17.54
C SER A 613 -16.26 -50.82 17.01
N ASN A 614 -16.75 -50.02 16.13
CA ASN A 614 -16.21 -48.79 15.60
C ASN A 614 -15.02 -48.22 16.42
N TYR A 615 -13.83 -48.34 15.89
CA TYR A 615 -12.70 -47.58 16.36
C TYR A 615 -12.88 -46.16 15.80
N SER A 616 -13.32 -45.24 16.61
CA SER A 616 -13.15 -43.82 16.35
C SER A 616 -11.70 -43.49 16.61
N PRO A 617 -10.98 -42.97 15.62
CA PRO A 617 -9.65 -42.43 15.89
C PRO A 617 -9.82 -41.20 16.79
N GLU A 618 -9.22 -41.24 17.98
CA GLU A 618 -9.06 -40.03 18.76
C GLU A 618 -8.17 -39.07 17.94
N SER A 619 -8.79 -38.00 17.46
CA SER A 619 -8.06 -36.90 16.86
C SER A 619 -7.32 -36.18 17.97
N GLY A 620 -6.01 -36.35 18.04
CA GLY A 620 -5.15 -35.51 18.83
C GLY A 620 -5.28 -34.08 18.34
N GLY A 621 -6.04 -33.28 19.04
CA GLY A 621 -6.17 -31.87 18.77
C GLY A 621 -4.85 -31.16 19.02
N LEU A 622 -4.31 -30.53 18.00
CA LEU A 622 -3.22 -29.58 18.14
C LEU A 622 -3.81 -28.35 18.86
N TYR A 623 -3.46 -28.18 20.13
CA TYR A 623 -3.74 -26.93 20.82
C TYR A 623 -2.71 -25.88 20.34
N LEU A 624 -3.18 -24.98 19.51
CA LEU A 624 -2.50 -23.71 19.31
C LEU A 624 -2.95 -22.79 20.44
N GLU A 625 -2.07 -22.44 21.36
CA GLU A 625 -2.31 -21.32 22.26
C GLU A 625 -2.35 -20.03 21.45
N THR A 626 -3.51 -19.62 21.04
CA THR A 626 -3.74 -18.28 20.55
C THR A 626 -4.19 -17.42 21.74
N ASN A 627 -3.52 -16.29 21.97
CA ASN A 627 -4.03 -15.26 22.86
C ASN A 627 -5.49 -14.97 22.50
N SER A 628 -6.38 -15.31 23.41
CA SER A 628 -7.82 -15.27 23.16
C SER A 628 -8.28 -13.83 23.01
N ILE A 629 -8.54 -13.40 21.79
CA ILE A 629 -9.37 -12.22 21.54
C ILE A 629 -10.79 -12.64 21.94
N VAL A 630 -11.39 -11.90 22.87
CA VAL A 630 -12.76 -12.17 23.31
C VAL A 630 -13.71 -11.25 22.54
N PRO A 631 -14.35 -11.70 21.46
CA PRO A 631 -15.34 -10.90 20.77
C PRO A 631 -16.68 -10.95 21.51
N TYR A 632 -17.32 -9.78 21.65
CA TYR A 632 -18.67 -9.64 22.16
C TYR A 632 -19.54 -8.95 21.13
N LYS A 633 -20.74 -9.42 20.95
CA LYS A 633 -21.77 -8.80 20.11
C LYS A 633 -22.75 -8.04 21.00
N LEU A 634 -23.05 -6.81 20.66
CA LEU A 634 -24.09 -6.03 21.33
C LEU A 634 -25.46 -6.50 20.85
N GLU A 635 -26.28 -7.02 21.77
CA GLU A 635 -27.59 -7.57 21.47
C GLU A 635 -28.75 -6.57 21.74
N SER A 636 -28.51 -5.59 22.64
CA SER A 636 -29.50 -4.56 22.93
C SER A 636 -28.82 -3.30 23.48
N THR A 637 -29.39 -2.14 23.17
CA THR A 637 -29.01 -0.88 23.78
C THR A 637 -29.62 -0.72 25.16
N LYS A 638 -28.96 0.02 26.05
CA LYS A 638 -29.55 0.45 27.31
C LYS A 638 -30.55 1.57 27.05
N HIS A 639 -31.76 1.42 27.51
CA HIS A 639 -32.74 2.51 27.65
C HIS A 639 -32.41 3.38 28.86
#